data_b1e8b8eae446a314a7b2c3bca560a8db
#
_entry.id   b1e8b8eae446a314a7b2c3bca560a8db
#
_cell.length_a   1.000
_cell.length_b   1.000
_cell.length_c   1.000
_cell.angle_alpha   90.00
_cell.angle_beta   90.00
_cell.angle_gamma   90.00
#
_symmetry.space_group_name_H-M   'P 1'
#
loop_
_entity.id
_entity.type
_entity.pdbx_description
1 polymer ?
#
loop_
_entity_poly.entity_id
_entity_poly.type
_entity_poly.pdbx_seq_one_letter_code
_entity_poly.pdbx_strand_id
1 'polypeptide(L)'
;MHTCAMTSNAPLSQGFDPGLILMAFAPVFVLTIGWEAWYWSKRDRSIYSWRDTLSNATLALMHQASDAFFLWLMIRTVYTWCYAHGLRAVPETWWSFALLLLLQDFLYYWFHRASHRVRWMWASHVAHHSSEGMNFSTAFRQSLTYPVSGMWIFWIPLAFVGFSPDWVILAVGLNLAFQFFVHTRLGQRWPIIEKVVNTPSVHRVHHARNAQYIDRNYAGVLTIWDRMFGTFVPEQEAPQYGITRQIRTHNPLTLTFHEWRDMFADVRRDRDLRYLWKPPEWRGPRAGASEVDTLALSPGPSPARGRGEQT
;
A
#
# COMPACT_ATOMS: atom_id res chain seq x y z
N MET A 1 14.08 18.51 -53.21
CA MET A 1 13.51 19.22 -52.05
C MET A 1 12.51 18.31 -51.39
N HIS A 2 12.94 17.52 -50.39
CA HIS A 2 12.06 16.73 -49.55
C HIS A 2 11.88 17.50 -48.24
N THR A 3 10.74 18.13 -48.10
CA THR A 3 10.32 18.70 -46.81
C THR A 3 10.01 17.58 -45.86
N CYS A 4 10.96 17.32 -44.94
CA CYS A 4 10.73 16.48 -43.79
C CYS A 4 9.75 17.21 -42.87
N ALA A 5 8.49 16.75 -42.82
CA ALA A 5 7.52 17.22 -41.86
C ALA A 5 8.02 16.82 -40.47
N MET A 6 8.56 17.79 -39.73
CA MET A 6 8.77 17.66 -38.28
C MET A 6 7.39 17.55 -37.64
N THR A 7 7.01 16.33 -37.30
CA THR A 7 5.92 16.11 -36.35
C THR A 7 6.32 16.80 -35.04
N SER A 8 5.60 17.85 -34.67
CA SER A 8 5.80 18.54 -33.40
C SER A 8 5.44 17.57 -32.26
N ASN A 9 6.44 16.87 -31.74
CA ASN A 9 6.33 16.16 -30.48
C ASN A 9 6.34 17.22 -29.35
N ALA A 10 5.26 17.98 -29.22
CA ALA A 10 5.06 18.74 -28.00
C ALA A 10 5.00 17.75 -26.83
N PRO A 11 5.77 17.96 -25.74
CA PRO A 11 5.72 17.07 -24.59
C PRO A 11 4.30 16.98 -24.07
N LEU A 12 3.84 15.77 -23.75
CA LEU A 12 2.47 15.51 -23.27
C LEU A 12 2.13 16.30 -22.00
N SER A 13 3.15 16.75 -21.24
CA SER A 13 2.99 17.62 -20.07
C SER A 13 2.62 19.07 -20.37
N GLN A 14 2.72 19.52 -21.62
CA GLN A 14 2.24 20.85 -22.00
C GLN A 14 0.70 20.82 -22.03
N GLY A 15 0.06 21.07 -20.89
CA GLY A 15 -1.37 21.32 -20.81
C GLY A 15 -2.16 20.53 -19.77
N PHE A 16 -1.54 19.65 -18.96
CA PHE A 16 -2.28 19.04 -17.87
C PHE A 16 -1.56 19.17 -16.52
N ASP A 17 -2.35 19.43 -15.49
CA ASP A 17 -1.91 19.43 -14.09
C ASP A 17 -2.22 18.05 -13.48
N PRO A 18 -1.18 17.28 -13.05
CA PRO A 18 -1.39 16.00 -12.37
C PRO A 18 -2.34 16.11 -11.18
N GLY A 19 -2.30 17.21 -10.44
CA GLY A 19 -3.18 17.44 -9.30
C GLY A 19 -4.64 17.54 -9.71
N LEU A 20 -4.96 18.21 -10.82
CA LEU A 20 -6.34 18.30 -11.33
C LEU A 20 -6.87 16.92 -11.76
N ILE A 21 -6.03 16.09 -12.40
CA ILE A 21 -6.42 14.73 -12.78
C ILE A 21 -6.74 13.90 -11.53
N LEU A 22 -5.89 13.94 -10.51
CA LEU A 22 -6.11 13.20 -9.27
C LEU A 22 -7.33 13.73 -8.51
N MET A 23 -7.56 15.05 -8.50
CA MET A 23 -8.75 15.64 -7.89
C MET A 23 -10.05 15.22 -8.59
N ALA A 24 -10.01 14.93 -9.89
CA ALA A 24 -11.18 14.44 -10.63
C ALA A 24 -11.69 13.07 -10.12
N PHE A 25 -10.86 12.30 -9.44
CA PHE A 25 -11.30 11.05 -8.79
C PHE A 25 -12.09 11.29 -7.51
N ALA A 26 -11.96 12.44 -6.83
CA ALA A 26 -12.61 12.69 -5.55
C ALA A 26 -14.13 12.49 -5.58
N PRO A 27 -14.90 13.08 -6.54
CA PRO A 27 -16.33 12.82 -6.62
C PRO A 27 -16.67 11.34 -6.88
N VAL A 28 -15.85 10.63 -7.68
CA VAL A 28 -16.03 9.21 -7.95
C VAL A 28 -15.89 8.42 -6.65
N PHE A 29 -14.87 8.71 -5.85
CA PHE A 29 -14.64 8.02 -4.56
C PHE A 29 -15.79 8.25 -3.59
N VAL A 30 -16.25 9.52 -3.44
CA VAL A 30 -17.36 9.86 -2.54
C VAL A 30 -18.65 9.17 -2.97
N LEU A 31 -18.98 9.19 -4.27
CA LEU A 31 -20.17 8.52 -4.80
C LEU A 31 -20.09 7.00 -4.62
N THR A 32 -18.93 6.41 -4.85
CA THR A 32 -18.70 4.96 -4.69
C THR A 32 -18.85 4.54 -3.22
N ILE A 33 -18.29 5.29 -2.27
CA ILE A 33 -18.48 5.04 -0.83
C ILE A 33 -19.95 5.16 -0.46
N GLY A 34 -20.63 6.22 -0.91
CA GLY A 34 -22.06 6.42 -0.62
C GLY A 34 -22.92 5.29 -1.18
N TRP A 35 -22.63 4.85 -2.41
CA TRP A 35 -23.30 3.72 -3.04
C TRP A 35 -23.05 2.40 -2.29
N GLU A 36 -21.81 2.09 -1.91
CA GLU A 36 -21.48 0.86 -1.18
C GLU A 36 -22.13 0.87 0.21
N ALA A 37 -22.09 1.99 0.92
CA ALA A 37 -22.74 2.15 2.23
C ALA A 37 -24.26 1.94 2.13
N TRP A 38 -24.91 2.51 1.10
CA TRP A 38 -26.32 2.26 0.80
C TRP A 38 -26.59 0.79 0.49
N TYR A 39 -25.75 0.15 -0.37
CA TYR A 39 -25.87 -1.26 -0.74
C TYR A 39 -25.83 -2.16 0.51
N TRP A 40 -24.85 -1.96 1.39
CA TRP A 40 -24.69 -2.76 2.60
C TRP A 40 -25.75 -2.44 3.66
N SER A 41 -26.24 -1.21 3.74
CA SER A 41 -27.33 -0.86 4.67
C SER A 41 -28.59 -1.72 4.49
N LYS A 42 -28.79 -2.29 3.31
CA LYS A 42 -29.91 -3.17 2.94
C LYS A 42 -29.61 -4.64 3.13
N ARG A 43 -28.35 -5.05 3.32
CA ARG A 43 -27.90 -6.46 3.36
C ARG A 43 -27.20 -6.82 4.66
N ASP A 44 -26.18 -6.09 5.02
CA ASP A 44 -25.41 -6.29 6.24
C ASP A 44 -24.89 -4.95 6.77
N ARG A 45 -25.58 -4.44 7.78
CA ARG A 45 -25.25 -3.15 8.42
C ARG A 45 -23.94 -3.17 9.21
N SER A 46 -23.37 -4.35 9.48
CA SER A 46 -22.10 -4.48 10.20
C SER A 46 -20.89 -4.06 9.39
N ILE A 47 -21.03 -3.98 8.05
CA ILE A 47 -19.93 -3.66 7.13
C ILE A 47 -19.49 -2.20 7.23
N TYR A 48 -20.42 -1.29 7.51
CA TYR A 48 -20.15 0.14 7.68
C TYR A 48 -20.44 0.59 9.11
N SER A 49 -19.42 1.12 9.77
CA SER A 49 -19.56 1.87 11.02
C SER A 49 -19.34 3.35 10.75
N TRP A 50 -20.31 4.20 11.12
CA TRP A 50 -20.16 5.64 10.93
C TRP A 50 -18.94 6.23 11.67
N ARG A 51 -18.59 5.65 12.85
CA ARG A 51 -17.42 6.05 13.63
C ARG A 51 -16.11 5.70 12.90
N ASP A 52 -16.05 4.51 12.32
CA ASP A 52 -14.89 4.07 11.54
C ASP A 52 -14.77 4.91 10.26
N THR A 53 -15.88 5.13 9.54
CA THR A 53 -15.90 5.96 8.33
C THR A 53 -15.47 7.41 8.61
N LEU A 54 -15.95 8.01 9.70
CA LEU A 54 -15.53 9.36 10.11
C LEU A 54 -14.04 9.39 10.46
N SER A 55 -13.55 8.38 11.18
CA SER A 55 -12.12 8.24 11.49
C SER A 55 -11.28 8.12 10.21
N ASN A 56 -11.72 7.32 9.24
CA ASN A 56 -11.06 7.16 7.95
C ASN A 56 -11.00 8.50 7.17
N ALA A 57 -12.12 9.23 7.12
CA ALA A 57 -12.17 10.54 6.48
C ALA A 57 -11.25 11.56 7.16
N THR A 58 -11.24 11.58 8.50
CA THR A 58 -10.34 12.48 9.26
C THR A 58 -8.87 12.14 9.00
N LEU A 59 -8.51 10.84 9.02
CA LEU A 59 -7.16 10.39 8.71
C LEU A 59 -6.76 10.78 7.26
N ALA A 60 -7.67 10.64 6.29
CA ALA A 60 -7.42 11.07 4.92
C ALA A 60 -7.09 12.56 4.84
N LEU A 61 -7.89 13.42 5.50
CA LEU A 61 -7.64 14.87 5.51
C LEU A 61 -6.30 15.22 6.17
N MET A 62 -5.98 14.58 7.29
CA MET A 62 -4.69 14.76 7.98
C MET A 62 -3.52 14.29 7.11
N HIS A 63 -3.66 13.16 6.45
CA HIS A 63 -2.68 12.62 5.51
C HIS A 63 -2.46 13.56 4.33
N GLN A 64 -3.52 14.02 3.66
CA GLN A 64 -3.44 14.95 2.55
C GLN A 64 -2.79 16.29 2.93
N ALA A 65 -3.10 16.82 4.12
CA ALA A 65 -2.46 18.03 4.63
C ALA A 65 -0.96 17.81 4.88
N SER A 66 -0.59 16.66 5.45
CA SER A 66 0.81 16.28 5.68
C SER A 66 1.56 16.10 4.36
N ASP A 67 0.99 15.37 3.42
CA ASP A 67 1.61 15.13 2.11
C ASP A 67 1.78 16.45 1.33
N ALA A 68 0.78 17.31 1.31
CA ALA A 68 0.86 18.61 0.65
C ALA A 68 1.98 19.48 1.27
N PHE A 69 2.09 19.50 2.60
CA PHE A 69 3.14 20.22 3.32
C PHE A 69 4.54 19.69 2.97
N PHE A 70 4.75 18.37 3.06
CA PHE A 70 6.06 17.76 2.77
C PHE A 70 6.39 17.80 1.28
N LEU A 71 5.42 17.66 0.39
CA LEU A 71 5.60 17.79 -1.05
C LEU A 71 6.05 19.21 -1.39
N TRP A 72 5.42 20.23 -0.78
CA TRP A 72 5.80 21.61 -0.97
C TRP A 72 7.19 21.90 -0.38
N LEU A 73 7.49 21.40 0.83
CA LEU A 73 8.71 21.74 1.58
C LEU A 73 9.96 21.08 0.96
N MET A 74 9.89 19.80 0.59
CA MET A 74 11.11 19.08 0.26
C MET A 74 10.99 18.03 -0.85
N ILE A 75 9.89 17.29 -0.95
CA ILE A 75 9.82 16.13 -1.85
C ILE A 75 9.97 16.56 -3.31
N ARG A 76 9.25 17.60 -3.71
CA ARG A 76 9.34 18.14 -5.07
C ARG A 76 10.74 18.66 -5.38
N THR A 77 11.38 19.33 -4.43
CA THR A 77 12.77 19.83 -4.56
C THR A 77 13.73 18.67 -4.78
N VAL A 78 13.63 17.60 -3.98
CA VAL A 78 14.48 16.41 -4.11
C VAL A 78 14.24 15.72 -5.46
N TYR A 79 13.00 15.54 -5.89
CA TYR A 79 12.71 14.94 -7.20
C TYR A 79 13.22 15.78 -8.35
N THR A 80 13.04 17.09 -8.31
CA THR A 80 13.57 18.01 -9.32
C THR A 80 15.09 17.97 -9.37
N TRP A 81 15.73 17.95 -8.21
CA TRP A 81 17.19 17.83 -8.12
C TRP A 81 17.68 16.50 -8.69
N CYS A 82 17.05 15.37 -8.31
CA CYS A 82 17.41 14.05 -8.82
C CYS A 82 17.21 13.95 -10.34
N TYR A 83 16.13 14.54 -10.85
CA TYR A 83 15.86 14.59 -12.30
C TYR A 83 16.93 15.41 -13.04
N ALA A 84 17.30 16.59 -12.49
CA ALA A 84 18.31 17.46 -13.11
C ALA A 84 19.74 16.86 -13.12
N HIS A 85 20.05 15.99 -12.15
CA HIS A 85 21.35 15.34 -12.00
C HIS A 85 21.31 13.83 -12.33
N GLY A 86 20.20 13.37 -12.90
CA GLY A 86 19.98 11.98 -13.27
C GLY A 86 20.66 11.58 -14.56
N LEU A 87 20.30 10.39 -15.04
CA LEU A 87 21.00 9.78 -16.19
C LEU A 87 20.71 10.52 -17.50
N ARG A 88 19.44 10.69 -17.84
CA ARG A 88 19.00 11.33 -19.07
C ARG A 88 17.48 11.57 -19.01
N ALA A 89 17.01 12.73 -19.49
CA ALA A 89 15.57 12.98 -19.61
C ALA A 89 14.91 11.94 -20.53
N VAL A 90 13.91 11.26 -20.01
CA VAL A 90 13.09 10.30 -20.78
C VAL A 90 12.05 11.09 -21.55
N PRO A 91 11.91 10.90 -22.88
CA PRO A 91 10.90 11.59 -23.67
C PRO A 91 9.49 11.28 -23.15
N GLU A 92 8.65 12.31 -23.05
CA GLU A 92 7.27 12.18 -22.58
C GLU A 92 6.36 11.66 -23.69
N THR A 93 6.29 10.34 -23.81
CA THR A 93 5.48 9.59 -24.78
C THR A 93 4.56 8.61 -24.05
N TRP A 94 3.52 8.11 -24.71
CA TRP A 94 2.65 7.08 -24.15
C TRP A 94 3.41 5.80 -23.73
N TRP A 95 4.44 5.42 -24.47
CA TRP A 95 5.25 4.24 -24.18
C TRP A 95 6.11 4.44 -22.93
N SER A 96 6.74 5.61 -22.80
CA SER A 96 7.51 5.93 -21.60
C SER A 96 6.61 6.07 -20.37
N PHE A 97 5.38 6.57 -20.53
CA PHE A 97 4.42 6.60 -19.45
C PHE A 97 3.96 5.20 -19.03
N ALA A 98 3.69 4.31 -20.00
CA ALA A 98 3.37 2.92 -19.70
C ALA A 98 4.53 2.20 -18.97
N LEU A 99 5.78 2.46 -19.40
CA LEU A 99 6.96 1.97 -18.71
C LEU A 99 7.08 2.55 -17.30
N LEU A 100 6.82 3.83 -17.13
CA LEU A 100 6.80 4.48 -15.80
C LEU A 100 5.79 3.82 -14.87
N LEU A 101 4.56 3.57 -15.33
CA LEU A 101 3.54 2.88 -14.53
C LEU A 101 4.01 1.49 -14.09
N LEU A 102 4.64 0.73 -14.98
CA LEU A 102 5.18 -0.60 -14.66
C LEU A 102 6.31 -0.52 -13.62
N LEU A 103 7.27 0.40 -13.80
CA LEU A 103 8.38 0.60 -12.88
C LEU A 103 7.91 1.15 -11.53
N GLN A 104 6.95 2.06 -11.54
CA GLN A 104 6.35 2.61 -10.33
C GLN A 104 5.64 1.50 -9.53
N ASP A 105 4.86 0.64 -10.19
CA ASP A 105 4.16 -0.46 -9.54
C ASP A 105 5.14 -1.53 -8.98
N PHE A 106 6.25 -1.78 -9.68
CA PHE A 106 7.36 -2.59 -9.16
C PHE A 106 7.96 -2.00 -7.87
N LEU A 107 8.24 -0.71 -7.86
CA LEU A 107 8.76 -0.02 -6.68
C LEU A 107 7.72 0.06 -5.56
N TYR A 108 6.43 0.17 -5.92
CA TYR A 108 5.33 0.12 -4.96
C TYR A 108 5.31 -1.23 -4.21
N TYR A 109 5.49 -2.36 -4.91
CA TYR A 109 5.60 -3.66 -4.26
C TYR A 109 6.69 -3.67 -3.17
N TRP A 110 7.89 -3.13 -3.46
CA TRP A 110 8.98 -3.07 -2.51
C TRP A 110 8.72 -2.09 -1.36
N PHE A 111 8.13 -0.93 -1.67
CA PHE A 111 7.68 0.01 -0.65
C PHE A 111 6.67 -0.65 0.29
N HIS A 112 5.64 -1.30 -0.24
CA HIS A 112 4.58 -1.91 0.53
C HIS A 112 5.10 -3.08 1.38
N ARG A 113 5.94 -3.94 0.79
CA ARG A 113 6.62 -5.00 1.52
C ARG A 113 7.52 -4.46 2.65
N ALA A 114 8.27 -3.40 2.40
CA ALA A 114 9.08 -2.74 3.42
C ALA A 114 8.21 -2.13 4.53
N SER A 115 7.03 -1.58 4.19
CA SER A 115 6.07 -1.04 5.16
C SER A 115 5.55 -2.10 6.14
N HIS A 116 5.57 -3.37 5.77
CA HIS A 116 5.24 -4.48 6.65
C HIS A 116 6.46 -5.06 7.40
N ARG A 117 7.67 -4.97 6.82
CA ARG A 117 8.86 -5.68 7.33
C ARG A 117 9.88 -4.78 8.04
N VAL A 118 9.71 -3.45 7.96
CA VAL A 118 10.53 -2.45 8.65
C VAL A 118 9.65 -1.70 9.64
N ARG A 119 9.90 -1.85 10.94
CA ARG A 119 9.00 -1.32 11.99
C ARG A 119 8.82 0.20 11.90
N TRP A 120 9.85 0.95 11.49
CA TRP A 120 9.75 2.39 11.22
C TRP A 120 8.66 2.71 10.19
N MET A 121 8.61 1.95 9.09
CA MET A 121 7.61 2.13 8.04
C MET A 121 6.25 1.57 8.45
N TRP A 122 6.24 0.44 9.16
CA TRP A 122 5.03 -0.14 9.75
C TRP A 122 4.33 0.83 10.69
N ALA A 123 5.07 1.61 11.49
CA ALA A 123 4.51 2.59 12.41
C ALA A 123 3.61 3.64 11.72
N SER A 124 3.83 3.90 10.43
CA SER A 124 2.90 4.68 9.60
C SER A 124 1.81 3.81 8.98
N HIS A 125 2.15 2.61 8.50
CA HIS A 125 1.26 1.76 7.72
C HIS A 125 0.23 1.01 8.59
N VAL A 126 0.53 0.75 9.85
CA VAL A 126 -0.35 0.04 10.79
C VAL A 126 -1.73 0.71 10.96
N ALA A 127 -1.80 2.05 10.86
CA ALA A 127 -3.07 2.78 10.90
C ALA A 127 -4.02 2.27 9.80
N HIS A 128 -3.50 2.02 8.59
CA HIS A 128 -4.24 1.50 7.45
C HIS A 128 -4.84 0.10 7.72
N HIS A 129 -4.07 -0.79 8.33
CA HIS A 129 -4.49 -2.15 8.67
C HIS A 129 -5.34 -2.25 9.93
N SER A 130 -5.46 -1.18 10.74
CA SER A 130 -6.11 -1.24 12.05
C SER A 130 -7.64 -1.27 12.02
N SER A 131 -8.29 -1.09 10.87
CA SER A 131 -9.75 -1.23 10.74
C SER A 131 -10.17 -2.70 10.80
N GLU A 132 -11.21 -3.00 11.58
CA GLU A 132 -11.88 -4.31 11.58
C GLU A 132 -12.97 -4.38 10.48
N GLY A 133 -13.21 -3.25 9.79
CA GLY A 133 -14.03 -3.15 8.59
C GLY A 133 -13.20 -3.23 7.32
N MET A 134 -13.81 -3.73 6.24
CA MET A 134 -13.26 -3.68 4.89
C MET A 134 -14.33 -3.17 3.95
N ASN A 135 -14.20 -1.93 3.51
CA ASN A 135 -15.10 -1.24 2.60
C ASN A 135 -14.35 -0.08 1.94
N PHE A 136 -14.93 0.57 0.94
CA PHE A 136 -14.22 1.63 0.19
C PHE A 136 -13.71 2.77 1.09
N SER A 137 -14.37 3.07 2.21
CA SER A 137 -13.85 4.11 3.11
C SER A 137 -12.55 3.71 3.81
N THR A 138 -12.25 2.40 3.89
CA THR A 138 -11.00 1.90 4.50
C THR A 138 -9.76 2.32 3.71
N ALA A 139 -9.89 2.53 2.38
CA ALA A 139 -8.81 3.08 1.56
C ALA A 139 -8.32 4.45 2.05
N PHE A 140 -9.20 5.23 2.67
CA PHE A 140 -8.88 6.55 3.23
C PHE A 140 -8.25 6.53 4.62
N ARG A 141 -8.11 5.35 5.22
CA ARG A 141 -7.46 5.17 6.53
C ARG A 141 -5.94 5.25 6.38
N GLN A 142 -5.42 6.45 6.18
CA GLN A 142 -4.01 6.71 5.91
C GLN A 142 -3.38 7.56 7.03
N SER A 143 -2.15 7.22 7.42
CA SER A 143 -1.44 7.94 8.48
C SER A 143 -0.82 9.24 7.95
N LEU A 144 -0.92 10.31 8.72
CA LEU A 144 -0.23 11.58 8.44
C LEU A 144 1.31 11.46 8.51
N THR A 145 1.84 10.35 9.03
CA THR A 145 3.30 10.15 9.20
C THR A 145 3.96 9.45 8.00
N TYR A 146 3.23 9.19 6.92
CA TYR A 146 3.84 8.57 5.73
C TYR A 146 5.03 9.34 5.16
N PRO A 147 5.02 10.68 5.04
CA PRO A 147 6.22 11.40 4.60
C PRO A 147 7.41 11.17 5.51
N VAL A 148 7.19 11.12 6.83
CA VAL A 148 8.25 10.85 7.82
C VAL A 148 8.75 9.41 7.75
N SER A 149 7.90 8.45 7.35
CA SER A 149 8.31 7.06 7.17
C SER A 149 9.29 6.86 6.00
N GLY A 150 9.38 7.84 5.10
CA GLY A 150 10.29 7.79 3.95
C GLY A 150 9.70 7.08 2.71
N MET A 151 8.37 6.94 2.63
CA MET A 151 7.72 6.31 1.47
C MET A 151 8.16 6.92 0.13
N TRP A 152 8.32 8.23 0.07
CA TRP A 152 8.70 8.97 -1.14
C TRP A 152 10.09 8.65 -1.67
N ILE A 153 10.98 8.09 -0.82
CA ILE A 153 12.34 7.69 -1.21
C ILE A 153 12.30 6.59 -2.28
N PHE A 154 11.29 5.73 -2.25
CA PHE A 154 11.15 4.64 -3.23
C PHE A 154 10.92 5.14 -4.66
N TRP A 155 10.44 6.36 -4.85
CA TRP A 155 10.20 6.95 -6.17
C TRP A 155 11.38 7.76 -6.71
N ILE A 156 12.39 8.07 -5.88
CA ILE A 156 13.60 8.79 -6.31
C ILE A 156 14.27 8.13 -7.52
N PRO A 157 14.41 6.79 -7.59
CA PRO A 157 15.04 6.14 -8.74
C PRO A 157 14.35 6.48 -10.08
N LEU A 158 13.04 6.69 -10.10
CA LEU A 158 12.30 7.06 -11.31
C LEU A 158 12.70 8.45 -11.81
N ALA A 159 12.79 9.43 -10.92
CA ALA A 159 13.25 10.77 -11.26
C ALA A 159 14.73 10.74 -11.69
N PHE A 160 15.59 9.96 -11.02
CA PHE A 160 16.99 9.82 -11.34
C PHE A 160 17.23 9.15 -12.72
N VAL A 161 16.40 8.16 -13.08
CA VAL A 161 16.45 7.53 -14.42
C VAL A 161 16.05 8.53 -15.52
N GLY A 162 15.23 9.54 -15.17
CA GLY A 162 14.90 10.65 -16.07
C GLY A 162 13.42 10.83 -16.37
N PHE A 163 12.53 10.21 -15.59
CA PHE A 163 11.10 10.55 -15.66
C PHE A 163 10.85 11.88 -14.94
N SER A 164 10.05 12.75 -15.54
CA SER A 164 9.75 14.06 -14.95
C SER A 164 9.03 13.91 -13.60
N PRO A 165 9.32 14.78 -12.61
CA PRO A 165 8.70 14.70 -11.27
C PRO A 165 7.18 14.69 -11.31
N ASP A 166 6.56 15.48 -12.19
CA ASP A 166 5.11 15.55 -12.31
C ASP A 166 4.51 14.22 -12.82
N TRP A 167 5.19 13.54 -13.73
CA TRP A 167 4.79 12.22 -14.19
C TRP A 167 4.96 11.15 -13.10
N VAL A 168 6.04 11.21 -12.32
CA VAL A 168 6.24 10.30 -11.18
C VAL A 168 5.11 10.48 -10.17
N ILE A 169 4.75 11.72 -9.82
CA ILE A 169 3.66 12.03 -8.90
C ILE A 169 2.32 11.51 -9.47
N LEU A 170 2.07 11.73 -10.76
CA LEU A 170 0.87 11.23 -11.42
C LEU A 170 0.79 9.70 -11.38
N ALA A 171 1.89 9.01 -11.69
CA ALA A 171 1.92 7.54 -11.69
C ALA A 171 1.65 6.96 -10.29
N VAL A 172 2.23 7.57 -9.24
CA VAL A 172 1.95 7.20 -7.85
C VAL A 172 0.47 7.43 -7.52
N GLY A 173 -0.06 8.58 -7.87
CA GLY A 173 -1.47 8.92 -7.63
C GLY A 173 -2.45 7.98 -8.34
N LEU A 174 -2.17 7.59 -9.60
CA LEU A 174 -2.98 6.64 -10.34
C LEU A 174 -2.94 5.23 -9.73
N ASN A 175 -1.78 4.80 -9.26
CA ASN A 175 -1.65 3.53 -8.54
C ASN A 175 -2.51 3.53 -7.26
N LEU A 176 -2.44 4.59 -6.46
CA LEU A 176 -3.27 4.75 -5.26
C LEU A 176 -4.77 4.88 -5.59
N ALA A 177 -5.12 5.57 -6.68
CA ALA A 177 -6.51 5.65 -7.15
C ALA A 177 -7.07 4.28 -7.55
N PHE A 178 -6.28 3.44 -8.22
CA PHE A 178 -6.64 2.05 -8.48
C PHE A 178 -6.87 1.27 -7.17
N GLN A 179 -5.99 1.44 -6.20
CA GLN A 179 -6.08 0.72 -4.93
C GLN A 179 -7.32 1.09 -4.11
N PHE A 180 -7.91 2.27 -4.30
CA PHE A 180 -9.21 2.58 -3.71
C PHE A 180 -10.25 1.51 -4.05
N PHE A 181 -10.32 1.07 -5.31
CA PHE A 181 -11.34 0.14 -5.79
C PHE A 181 -11.16 -1.31 -5.33
N VAL A 182 -10.01 -1.67 -4.77
CA VAL A 182 -9.80 -3.03 -4.21
C VAL A 182 -10.15 -3.11 -2.71
N HIS A 183 -10.40 -1.97 -2.03
CA HIS A 183 -10.79 -1.93 -0.62
C HIS A 183 -12.29 -2.17 -0.43
N THR A 184 -12.77 -3.38 -0.73
CA THR A 184 -14.19 -3.71 -0.57
C THR A 184 -14.40 -5.19 -0.30
N ARG A 185 -15.52 -5.50 0.37
CA ARG A 185 -16.03 -6.89 0.47
C ARG A 185 -16.83 -7.32 -0.76
N LEU A 186 -17.11 -6.40 -1.67
CA LEU A 186 -17.80 -6.71 -2.92
C LEU A 186 -16.93 -7.56 -3.86
N GLY A 187 -17.59 -8.33 -4.68
CA GLY A 187 -16.92 -9.17 -5.68
C GLY A 187 -16.40 -10.49 -5.12
N GLN A 188 -16.53 -11.51 -5.95
CA GLN A 188 -15.96 -12.84 -5.72
C GLN A 188 -14.52 -12.91 -6.23
N ARG A 189 -13.86 -14.03 -6.02
CA ARG A 189 -12.56 -14.30 -6.62
C ARG A 189 -12.66 -14.41 -8.14
N TRP A 190 -11.64 -13.88 -8.81
CA TRP A 190 -11.46 -14.01 -10.26
C TRP A 190 -10.08 -14.63 -10.57
N PRO A 191 -9.92 -15.96 -10.44
CA PRO A 191 -8.61 -16.62 -10.46
C PRO A 191 -7.74 -16.34 -11.68
N ILE A 192 -8.34 -16.06 -12.85
CA ILE A 192 -7.62 -15.71 -14.08
C ILE A 192 -7.07 -14.28 -13.98
N ILE A 193 -7.90 -13.33 -13.56
CA ILE A 193 -7.51 -11.91 -13.41
C ILE A 193 -6.47 -11.76 -12.29
N GLU A 194 -6.65 -12.49 -11.18
CA GLU A 194 -5.74 -12.51 -10.03
C GLU A 194 -4.32 -13.01 -10.37
N LYS A 195 -4.12 -13.60 -11.56
CA LYS A 195 -2.78 -13.98 -12.03
C LYS A 195 -1.93 -12.75 -12.37
N VAL A 196 -2.57 -11.64 -12.72
CA VAL A 196 -1.91 -10.44 -13.22
C VAL A 196 -2.28 -9.20 -12.42
N VAL A 197 -3.55 -9.05 -12.03
CA VAL A 197 -4.07 -7.81 -11.45
C VAL A 197 -4.55 -8.04 -10.01
N ASN A 198 -4.27 -7.07 -9.15
CA ASN A 198 -4.79 -7.01 -7.79
C ASN A 198 -6.31 -6.82 -7.83
N THR A 199 -7.05 -7.72 -7.20
CA THR A 199 -8.50 -7.69 -7.11
C THR A 199 -8.94 -7.46 -5.67
N PRO A 200 -10.21 -7.13 -5.40
CA PRO A 200 -10.70 -7.06 -4.03
C PRO A 200 -10.39 -8.32 -3.20
N SER A 201 -10.46 -9.51 -3.80
CA SER A 201 -10.16 -10.77 -3.08
C SER A 201 -8.67 -10.87 -2.71
N VAL A 202 -7.75 -10.49 -3.59
CA VAL A 202 -6.31 -10.47 -3.31
C VAL A 202 -5.99 -9.46 -2.20
N HIS A 203 -6.63 -8.29 -2.26
CA HIS A 203 -6.40 -7.23 -1.28
C HIS A 203 -7.07 -7.50 0.08
N ARG A 204 -8.21 -8.22 0.11
CA ARG A 204 -8.80 -8.72 1.35
C ARG A 204 -7.87 -9.66 2.11
N VAL A 205 -7.15 -10.53 1.41
CA VAL A 205 -6.10 -11.37 2.01
C VAL A 205 -5.00 -10.53 2.61
N HIS A 206 -4.56 -9.47 1.89
CA HIS A 206 -3.52 -8.55 2.38
C HIS A 206 -3.91 -7.87 3.71
N HIS A 207 -5.17 -7.44 3.84
CA HIS A 207 -5.69 -6.81 5.06
C HIS A 207 -6.08 -7.78 6.17
N ALA A 208 -5.95 -9.09 5.93
CA ALA A 208 -6.37 -10.09 6.89
C ALA A 208 -5.29 -10.43 7.93
N ARG A 209 -5.74 -10.62 9.17
CA ARG A 209 -4.90 -11.08 10.29
C ARG A 209 -4.90 -12.60 10.52
N ASN A 210 -5.52 -13.37 9.62
CA ASN A 210 -5.42 -14.83 9.62
C ASN A 210 -3.94 -15.23 9.49
N ALA A 211 -3.48 -16.21 10.26
CA ALA A 211 -2.05 -16.56 10.32
C ALA A 211 -1.41 -16.84 8.96
N GLN A 212 -2.14 -17.51 8.04
CA GLN A 212 -1.67 -17.81 6.68
C GLN A 212 -1.66 -16.59 5.74
N TYR A 213 -2.29 -15.47 6.11
CA TYR A 213 -2.42 -14.26 5.30
C TYR A 213 -1.48 -13.13 5.74
N ILE A 214 -0.89 -13.25 6.94
CA ILE A 214 0.06 -12.23 7.44
C ILE A 214 1.23 -12.12 6.47
N ASP A 215 1.60 -10.88 6.14
CA ASP A 215 2.73 -10.57 5.26
C ASP A 215 2.59 -11.17 3.85
N ARG A 216 1.38 -11.13 3.28
CA ARG A 216 1.07 -11.61 1.93
C ARG A 216 0.46 -10.52 1.06
N ASN A 217 0.56 -10.69 -0.27
CA ASN A 217 -0.10 -9.91 -1.30
C ASN A 217 0.18 -8.39 -1.22
N TYR A 218 1.43 -7.99 -1.46
CA TYR A 218 1.86 -6.59 -1.39
C TYR A 218 1.62 -5.79 -2.69
N ALA A 219 1.02 -6.39 -3.72
CA ALA A 219 0.79 -5.73 -5.00
C ALA A 219 -0.03 -4.43 -4.86
N GLY A 220 0.40 -3.38 -5.54
CA GLY A 220 -0.44 -2.22 -5.81
C GLY A 220 -1.47 -2.54 -6.89
N VAL A 221 -1.00 -2.67 -8.15
CA VAL A 221 -1.82 -3.02 -9.31
C VAL A 221 -1.53 -4.43 -9.80
N LEU A 222 -0.27 -4.82 -9.96
CA LEU A 222 0.13 -6.08 -10.60
C LEU A 222 0.57 -7.13 -9.59
N THR A 223 -0.17 -8.22 -9.47
CA THR A 223 0.14 -9.38 -8.62
C THR A 223 1.31 -10.22 -9.13
N ILE A 224 1.84 -9.90 -10.30
CA ILE A 224 3.02 -10.59 -10.86
C ILE A 224 4.23 -10.47 -9.92
N TRP A 225 4.37 -9.36 -9.21
CA TRP A 225 5.45 -9.15 -8.23
C TRP A 225 5.32 -10.10 -7.04
N ASP A 226 4.11 -10.26 -6.48
CA ASP A 226 3.86 -11.22 -5.41
C ASP A 226 4.18 -12.65 -5.84
N ARG A 227 3.88 -13.01 -7.08
CA ARG A 227 4.20 -14.33 -7.63
C ARG A 227 5.70 -14.51 -7.83
N MET A 228 6.38 -13.51 -8.38
CA MET A 228 7.83 -13.54 -8.59
C MET A 228 8.60 -13.66 -7.28
N PHE A 229 8.14 -13.01 -6.22
CA PHE A 229 8.83 -12.97 -4.93
C PHE A 229 8.21 -13.89 -3.86
N GLY A 230 7.27 -14.77 -4.24
CA GLY A 230 6.72 -15.82 -3.38
C GLY A 230 5.80 -15.32 -2.26
N THR A 231 5.18 -14.15 -2.42
CA THR A 231 4.28 -13.55 -1.43
C THR A 231 2.81 -13.68 -1.79
N PHE A 232 2.46 -14.22 -2.95
CA PHE A 232 1.08 -14.40 -3.38
C PHE A 232 0.38 -15.54 -2.64
N VAL A 233 -0.78 -15.24 -2.04
CA VAL A 233 -1.69 -16.22 -1.45
C VAL A 233 -3.12 -15.88 -1.90
N PRO A 234 -3.88 -16.85 -2.48
CA PRO A 234 -5.28 -16.61 -2.83
C PRO A 234 -6.17 -16.62 -1.58
N GLU A 235 -7.31 -15.96 -1.67
CA GLU A 235 -8.36 -16.03 -0.64
C GLU A 235 -8.97 -17.43 -0.61
N GLN A 236 -8.78 -18.16 0.50
CA GLN A 236 -9.29 -19.51 0.72
C GLN A 236 -10.26 -19.55 1.90
N GLU A 237 -9.89 -18.87 2.98
CA GLU A 237 -10.71 -18.74 4.18
C GLU A 237 -11.23 -17.30 4.29
N ALA A 238 -12.33 -17.11 5.02
CA ALA A 238 -12.90 -15.80 5.28
C ALA A 238 -11.89 -14.89 5.97
N PRO A 239 -11.52 -13.72 5.38
CA PRO A 239 -10.58 -12.80 5.97
C PRO A 239 -11.11 -12.20 7.28
N GLN A 240 -10.27 -12.20 8.30
CA GLN A 240 -10.49 -11.49 9.56
C GLN A 240 -9.64 -10.23 9.55
N TYR A 241 -10.29 -9.05 9.54
CA TYR A 241 -9.59 -7.77 9.41
C TYR A 241 -9.08 -7.23 10.74
N GLY A 242 -8.18 -6.27 10.68
CA GLY A 242 -7.50 -5.68 11.83
C GLY A 242 -6.05 -6.14 11.95
N ILE A 243 -5.40 -5.74 13.03
CA ILE A 243 -4.01 -6.06 13.35
C ILE A 243 -3.93 -7.11 14.46
N THR A 244 -2.81 -7.82 14.55
CA THR A 244 -2.59 -8.89 15.55
C THR A 244 -2.68 -8.37 16.98
N ARG A 245 -2.24 -7.13 17.23
CA ARG A 245 -2.40 -6.42 18.51
C ARG A 245 -3.46 -5.32 18.36
N GLN A 246 -4.72 -5.72 18.23
CA GLN A 246 -5.82 -4.81 17.92
C GLN A 246 -5.96 -3.67 18.93
N ILE A 247 -6.06 -2.46 18.39
CA ILE A 247 -6.38 -1.23 19.13
C ILE A 247 -7.86 -0.89 18.91
N ARG A 248 -8.65 -0.84 19.98
CA ARG A 248 -10.10 -0.58 19.90
C ARG A 248 -10.38 0.90 20.07
N THR A 249 -10.04 1.71 19.07
CA THR A 249 -10.25 3.16 19.09
C THR A 249 -10.61 3.69 17.72
N HIS A 250 -11.33 4.80 17.68
CA HIS A 250 -11.60 5.58 16.48
C HIS A 250 -10.89 6.95 16.53
N ASN A 251 -10.03 7.19 17.53
CA ASN A 251 -9.28 8.45 17.64
C ASN A 251 -8.14 8.47 16.61
N PRO A 252 -8.16 9.40 15.63
CA PRO A 252 -7.16 9.44 14.56
C PRO A 252 -5.72 9.62 15.05
N LEU A 253 -5.51 10.37 16.13
CA LEU A 253 -4.18 10.57 16.70
C LEU A 253 -3.65 9.28 17.33
N THR A 254 -4.50 8.56 18.07
CA THR A 254 -4.10 7.25 18.63
C THR A 254 -3.80 6.26 17.50
N LEU A 255 -4.64 6.20 16.46
CA LEU A 255 -4.42 5.34 15.30
C LEU A 255 -3.10 5.65 14.59
N THR A 256 -2.72 6.92 14.49
CA THR A 256 -1.47 7.36 13.87
C THR A 256 -0.25 7.06 14.73
N PHE A 257 -0.30 7.33 16.04
CA PHE A 257 0.92 7.43 16.86
C PHE A 257 1.15 6.26 17.82
N HIS A 258 0.22 5.31 17.96
CA HIS A 258 0.37 4.22 18.93
C HIS A 258 1.62 3.38 18.69
N GLU A 259 1.90 2.96 17.44
CA GLU A 259 3.05 2.12 17.13
C GLU A 259 4.36 2.90 17.17
N TRP A 260 4.35 4.19 16.80
CA TRP A 260 5.50 5.08 17.01
C TRP A 260 5.90 5.14 18.48
N ARG A 261 4.91 5.37 19.36
CA ARG A 261 5.11 5.40 20.81
C ARG A 261 5.68 4.08 21.31
N ASP A 262 5.09 2.96 20.90
CA ASP A 262 5.47 1.62 21.36
C ASP A 262 6.87 1.25 20.86
N MET A 263 7.19 1.57 19.60
CA MET A 263 8.52 1.38 19.02
C MET A 263 9.61 2.16 19.78
N PHE A 264 9.38 3.45 20.04
CA PHE A 264 10.36 4.26 20.80
C PHE A 264 10.43 3.85 22.27
N ALA A 265 9.35 3.38 22.88
CA ALA A 265 9.37 2.83 24.23
C ALA A 265 10.23 1.56 24.29
N ASP A 266 10.14 0.68 23.29
CA ASP A 266 10.97 -0.52 23.19
C ASP A 266 12.46 -0.16 23.01
N VAL A 267 12.78 0.79 22.09
CA VAL A 267 14.15 1.30 21.91
C VAL A 267 14.71 1.83 23.24
N ARG A 268 13.93 2.63 23.96
CA ARG A 268 14.35 3.21 25.24
C ARG A 268 14.54 2.15 26.32
N ARG A 269 13.62 1.19 26.43
CA ARG A 269 13.65 0.11 27.43
C ARG A 269 14.88 -0.77 27.27
N ASP A 270 15.17 -1.19 26.05
CA ASP A 270 16.22 -2.17 25.76
C ASP A 270 17.52 -1.52 25.28
N ARG A 271 17.51 -0.20 25.06
CA ARG A 271 18.61 0.58 24.47
C ARG A 271 19.12 0.00 23.16
N ASP A 272 18.18 -0.44 22.31
CA ASP A 272 18.48 -1.16 21.09
C ASP A 272 17.77 -0.52 19.89
N LEU A 273 18.55 0.09 19.01
CA LEU A 273 18.03 0.75 17.81
C LEU A 273 17.50 -0.25 16.76
N ARG A 274 17.79 -1.55 16.89
CA ARG A 274 17.27 -2.58 15.97
C ARG A 274 15.75 -2.61 15.91
N TYR A 275 15.06 -2.14 16.93
CA TYR A 275 13.61 -1.97 16.92
C TYR A 275 13.10 -1.05 15.80
N LEU A 276 13.93 -0.17 15.24
CA LEU A 276 13.54 0.72 14.16
C LEU A 276 13.42 0.03 12.81
N TRP A 277 14.27 -0.99 12.54
CA TRP A 277 14.31 -1.65 11.22
C TRP A 277 14.04 -3.17 11.23
N LYS A 278 14.01 -3.81 12.40
CA LYS A 278 13.56 -5.19 12.51
C LYS A 278 12.05 -5.27 12.27
N PRO A 279 11.53 -6.43 11.85
CA PRO A 279 10.09 -6.60 11.66
C PRO A 279 9.29 -6.30 12.94
N PRO A 280 8.01 -5.86 12.82
CA PRO A 280 7.18 -5.46 13.97
C PRO A 280 6.99 -6.56 15.01
N GLU A 281 7.06 -7.82 14.62
CA GLU A 281 6.97 -8.99 15.51
C GLU A 281 8.25 -9.27 16.32
N TRP A 282 9.37 -8.63 15.96
CA TRP A 282 10.62 -8.85 16.68
C TRP A 282 10.56 -8.33 18.13
N ARG A 283 10.83 -9.19 19.10
CA ARG A 283 10.69 -8.92 20.55
C ARG A 283 11.96 -8.44 21.25
N GLY A 284 13.04 -8.23 20.51
CA GLY A 284 14.31 -7.76 21.07
C GLY A 284 15.25 -8.89 21.52
N PRO A 285 16.45 -8.52 21.99
CA PRO A 285 17.49 -9.49 22.33
C PRO A 285 17.21 -10.30 23.61
N ARG A 286 16.24 -9.85 24.42
CA ARG A 286 15.89 -10.49 25.70
C ARG A 286 14.79 -11.54 25.58
N ALA A 287 14.08 -11.60 24.47
CA ALA A 287 13.14 -12.67 24.18
C ALA A 287 13.97 -13.94 23.97
N GLY A 288 14.02 -14.80 24.99
CA GLY A 288 14.78 -16.04 24.94
C GLY A 288 14.37 -16.94 23.79
N ALA A 289 15.27 -17.78 23.32
CA ALA A 289 15.11 -18.67 22.17
C ALA A 289 13.88 -19.61 22.26
N SER A 290 13.23 -19.73 23.41
CA SER A 290 12.07 -20.60 23.64
C SER A 290 10.72 -20.05 23.12
N GLU A 291 10.60 -18.74 22.83
CA GLU A 291 9.34 -18.17 22.31
C GLU A 291 9.35 -17.95 20.79
N VAL A 292 10.53 -17.94 20.18
CA VAL A 292 10.66 -17.72 18.72
C VAL A 292 10.24 -18.97 17.94
N ASP A 293 10.40 -20.16 18.52
CA ASP A 293 10.07 -21.43 17.86
C ASP A 293 8.57 -21.79 17.86
N THR A 294 7.76 -21.13 18.67
CA THR A 294 6.32 -21.45 18.74
C THR A 294 5.45 -20.59 17.79
N LEU A 295 6.00 -19.52 17.22
CA LEU A 295 5.31 -18.68 16.23
C LEU A 295 5.91 -18.78 14.82
N ALA A 296 7.05 -19.40 14.67
CA ALA A 296 7.62 -19.75 13.38
C ALA A 296 6.97 -21.06 12.90
N LEU A 297 5.98 -20.91 12.01
CA LEU A 297 5.61 -21.92 11.01
C LEU A 297 5.55 -23.36 11.54
N SER A 298 4.39 -23.81 12.00
CA SER A 298 4.06 -25.23 11.90
C SER A 298 4.31 -25.66 10.45
N PRO A 299 5.19 -26.62 10.17
CA PRO A 299 5.34 -27.12 8.81
C PRO A 299 3.97 -27.64 8.37
N GLY A 300 3.50 -27.16 7.24
CA GLY A 300 2.28 -27.68 6.63
C GLY A 300 2.36 -29.20 6.53
N PRO A 301 1.21 -29.92 6.62
CA PRO A 301 1.21 -31.37 6.58
C PRO A 301 1.91 -31.86 5.30
N SER A 302 2.92 -32.68 5.45
CA SER A 302 3.57 -33.39 4.36
C SER A 302 2.48 -34.11 3.54
N PRO A 303 2.56 -34.14 2.20
CA PRO A 303 1.63 -34.91 1.39
C PRO A 303 1.70 -36.39 1.85
N ALA A 304 0.53 -36.92 2.22
CA ALA A 304 0.39 -38.32 2.60
C ALA A 304 0.92 -39.19 1.46
N ARG A 305 1.93 -39.99 1.72
CA ARG A 305 2.34 -41.07 0.83
C ARG A 305 1.16 -42.05 0.75
N GLY A 306 0.57 -42.12 -0.43
CA GLY A 306 -0.39 -43.17 -0.73
C GLY A 306 0.25 -44.54 -0.48
N ARG A 307 -0.31 -45.28 0.45
CA ARG A 307 -0.05 -46.73 0.55
C ARG A 307 -0.80 -47.38 -0.61
N GLY A 308 -0.03 -48.02 -1.47
CA GLY A 308 -0.60 -48.93 -2.46
C GLY A 308 -1.31 -50.05 -1.74
N GLU A 309 -2.58 -50.25 -2.04
CA GLU A 309 -3.24 -51.54 -1.79
C GLU A 309 -2.82 -52.51 -2.89
N GLN A 310 -2.10 -53.54 -2.50
CA GLN A 310 -2.02 -54.84 -3.20
C GLN A 310 -3.17 -55.70 -2.66
N THR A 311 -4.07 -56.04 -3.48
CA THR A 311 -4.65 -57.38 -3.80
C THR A 311 -5.84 -57.26 -4.73
#